data_e45b870e49a46d06abf566ae5058d802
#
_entry.id   e45b870e49a46d06abf566ae5058d802
#
_cell.length_a   1.000
_cell.length_b   1.000
_cell.length_c   1.000
_cell.angle_alpha   90.00
_cell.angle_beta   90.00
_cell.angle_gamma   90.00
#
_symmetry.space_group_name_H-M   'P 1'
#
loop_
_entity.id
_entity.type
_entity.pdbx_description
1 polymer ?
#
loop_
_entity_poly.entity_id
_entity_poly.type
_entity_poly.pdbx_seq_one_letter_code
_entity_poly.pdbx_strand_id
1 'polypeptide(L)'
;MTPLLRKILGMNWLLVLTMLALAIFGVYAIESAARHLPQGGEYYASMHKKWVILGCVVFLVTALIDYRWIRWLGIPMYGVGLALMIVAMKAGNEVHQLSFAGLTFQPTQLGIAGGIVLIGSLLQDLPRLHPIFKLPLLQVLIIGLLAGFPFLVVVKMGDMGSALVWLPVTAVIMFAGGVPYRYLLFMGIVAFGLIAIAYYVVLPKESERGAGRIELYLDMLHEREVDINGDAYAPYWVSTSIGKAGYKGIGWNADSQRGSLHDKKYIPWKTAHNDFIFAVIGEEQGFRGSLLLLMGYSLLLIQCLFIAFYSRDSSGRIISAAVVALLFAHIFENIGMCILLTPITGIPLPLVSYSGTFVVMCMFLLGLVQSVWVHRNAEMNETESQPRLRRFGVLAE
;
A
#
# COMPACT_ATOMS: atom_id res chain seq x y z
N MET A 1 -9.86 -35.65 2.59
CA MET A 1 -9.18 -34.45 2.02
C MET A 1 -7.98 -34.13 2.88
N THR A 2 -6.83 -33.89 2.27
CA THR A 2 -5.65 -33.45 3.03
C THR A 2 -5.89 -32.09 3.66
N PRO A 3 -5.29 -31.78 4.83
CA PRO A 3 -5.47 -30.47 5.49
C PRO A 3 -5.13 -29.29 4.58
N LEU A 4 -4.12 -29.45 3.73
CA LEU A 4 -3.69 -28.46 2.74
C LEU A 4 -4.78 -28.17 1.70
N LEU A 5 -5.38 -29.23 1.13
CA LEU A 5 -6.44 -29.07 0.13
C LEU A 5 -7.67 -28.38 0.71
N ARG A 6 -8.02 -28.69 1.98
CA ARG A 6 -9.11 -28.00 2.70
C ARG A 6 -8.84 -26.51 2.87
N LYS A 7 -7.60 -26.11 3.20
CA LYS A 7 -7.21 -24.69 3.29
C LYS A 7 -7.32 -23.98 1.95
N ILE A 8 -6.82 -24.59 0.87
CA ILE A 8 -6.87 -24.01 -0.47
C ILE A 8 -8.33 -23.83 -0.93
N LEU A 9 -9.18 -24.85 -0.80
CA LEU A 9 -10.57 -24.75 -1.17
C LEU A 9 -11.37 -23.76 -0.29
N GLY A 10 -10.94 -23.56 0.95
CA GLY A 10 -11.51 -22.59 1.89
C GLY A 10 -11.06 -21.14 1.69
N MET A 11 -10.24 -20.83 0.70
CA MET A 11 -9.80 -19.47 0.39
C MET A 11 -10.97 -18.57 -0.05
N ASN A 12 -10.84 -17.27 0.17
CA ASN A 12 -11.68 -16.28 -0.48
C ASN A 12 -11.23 -16.12 -1.94
N TRP A 13 -11.82 -16.91 -2.83
CA TRP A 13 -11.45 -16.95 -4.24
C TRP A 13 -11.74 -15.65 -4.97
N LEU A 14 -12.72 -14.86 -4.51
CA LEU A 14 -13.00 -13.56 -5.11
C LEU A 14 -11.85 -12.58 -4.89
N LEU A 15 -11.26 -12.57 -3.70
CA LEU A 15 -10.03 -11.81 -3.42
C LEU A 15 -8.88 -12.28 -4.30
N VAL A 16 -8.66 -13.59 -4.41
CA VAL A 16 -7.58 -14.17 -5.22
C VAL A 16 -7.74 -13.79 -6.69
N LEU A 17 -8.94 -13.96 -7.25
CA LEU A 17 -9.20 -13.65 -8.64
C LEU A 17 -9.06 -12.16 -8.95
N THR A 18 -9.55 -11.29 -8.05
CA THR A 18 -9.41 -9.84 -8.21
C THR A 18 -7.95 -9.39 -8.15
N MET A 19 -7.18 -9.93 -7.19
CA MET A 19 -5.74 -9.68 -7.09
C MET A 19 -5.00 -10.09 -8.36
N LEU A 20 -5.27 -11.30 -8.87
CA LEU A 20 -4.65 -11.81 -10.09
C LEU A 20 -5.06 -11.00 -11.32
N ALA A 21 -6.34 -10.62 -11.43
CA ALA A 21 -6.82 -9.81 -12.54
C ALA A 21 -6.11 -8.44 -12.59
N LEU A 22 -5.96 -7.77 -11.45
CA LEU A 22 -5.22 -6.50 -11.37
C LEU A 22 -3.75 -6.68 -11.70
N ALA A 23 -3.09 -7.73 -11.19
CA ALA A 23 -1.68 -7.99 -11.48
C ALA A 23 -1.44 -8.33 -12.96
N ILE A 24 -2.32 -9.12 -13.58
CA ILE A 24 -2.26 -9.45 -15.01
C ILE A 24 -2.49 -8.18 -15.84
N PHE A 25 -3.50 -7.38 -15.50
CA PHE A 25 -3.74 -6.09 -16.15
C PHE A 25 -2.51 -5.18 -16.06
N GLY A 26 -1.84 -5.14 -14.89
CA GLY A 26 -0.59 -4.41 -14.69
C GLY A 26 0.52 -4.81 -15.66
N VAL A 27 0.67 -6.11 -15.97
CA VAL A 27 1.66 -6.57 -16.96
C VAL A 27 1.44 -5.92 -18.32
N TYR A 28 0.20 -5.89 -18.80
CA TYR A 28 -0.13 -5.26 -20.07
C TYR A 28 0.00 -3.74 -20.04
N ALA A 29 -0.44 -3.10 -18.95
CA ALA A 29 -0.31 -1.66 -18.78
C ALA A 29 1.16 -1.22 -18.76
N ILE A 30 2.05 -1.98 -18.11
CA ILE A 30 3.49 -1.72 -18.08
C ILE A 30 4.11 -1.87 -19.46
N GLU A 31 3.70 -2.86 -20.23
CA GLU A 31 4.19 -3.05 -21.60
C GLU A 31 3.96 -1.81 -22.45
N SER A 32 2.76 -1.25 -22.39
CA SER A 32 2.44 0.01 -23.07
C SER A 32 3.19 1.21 -22.48
N ALA A 33 3.15 1.37 -21.16
CA ALA A 33 3.74 2.53 -20.47
C ALA A 33 5.27 2.59 -20.60
N ALA A 34 5.96 1.45 -20.69
CA ALA A 34 7.42 1.38 -20.76
C ALA A 34 7.97 1.35 -22.21
N ARG A 35 7.13 1.50 -23.24
CA ARG A 35 7.55 1.34 -24.65
C ARG A 35 8.66 2.30 -25.10
N HIS A 36 8.81 3.46 -24.44
CA HIS A 36 9.83 4.45 -24.77
C HIS A 36 11.13 4.30 -23.98
N LEU A 37 11.19 3.32 -23.07
CA LEU A 37 12.41 3.03 -22.33
C LEU A 37 13.43 2.29 -23.22
N PRO A 38 14.74 2.42 -22.92
CA PRO A 38 15.79 1.85 -23.77
C PRO A 38 15.66 0.34 -24.01
N GLN A 39 15.12 -0.41 -23.07
CA GLN A 39 14.92 -1.86 -23.16
C GLN A 39 13.56 -2.25 -23.73
N GLY A 40 12.67 -1.27 -23.96
CA GLY A 40 11.33 -1.49 -24.48
C GLY A 40 10.31 -2.06 -23.50
N GLY A 41 9.03 -1.92 -23.83
CA GLY A 41 7.93 -2.31 -22.95
C GLY A 41 7.90 -3.80 -22.62
N GLU A 42 8.20 -4.66 -23.60
CA GLU A 42 8.21 -6.12 -23.43
C GLU A 42 9.21 -6.59 -22.34
N TYR A 43 10.39 -5.96 -22.29
CA TYR A 43 11.38 -6.26 -21.24
C TYR A 43 10.81 -5.98 -19.85
N TYR A 44 10.24 -4.78 -19.62
CA TYR A 44 9.69 -4.41 -18.32
C TYR A 44 8.47 -5.24 -17.95
N ALA A 45 7.59 -5.55 -18.91
CA ALA A 45 6.47 -6.45 -18.72
C ALA A 45 6.93 -7.87 -18.34
N SER A 46 7.97 -8.39 -19.00
CA SER A 46 8.56 -9.70 -18.68
C SER A 46 9.17 -9.73 -17.27
N MET A 47 9.88 -8.67 -16.88
CA MET A 47 10.43 -8.55 -15.52
C MET A 47 9.32 -8.44 -14.47
N HIS A 48 8.28 -7.64 -14.74
CA HIS A 48 7.13 -7.53 -13.84
C HIS A 48 6.40 -8.87 -13.69
N LYS A 49 6.25 -9.63 -14.76
CA LYS A 49 5.68 -10.98 -14.73
C LYS A 49 6.42 -11.91 -13.77
N LYS A 50 7.77 -11.86 -13.75
CA LYS A 50 8.58 -12.62 -12.79
C LYS A 50 8.29 -12.20 -11.34
N TRP A 51 8.15 -10.89 -11.09
CA TRP A 51 7.79 -10.38 -9.77
C TRP A 51 6.38 -10.80 -9.34
N VAL A 52 5.42 -10.80 -10.25
CA VAL A 52 4.05 -11.29 -10.00
C VAL A 52 4.07 -12.77 -9.65
N ILE A 53 4.83 -13.60 -10.38
CA ILE A 53 4.96 -15.04 -10.07
C ILE A 53 5.57 -15.24 -8.67
N LEU A 54 6.65 -14.52 -8.35
CA LEU A 54 7.25 -14.56 -7.01
C LEU A 54 6.25 -14.10 -5.95
N GLY A 55 5.52 -13.03 -6.21
CA GLY A 55 4.47 -12.52 -5.32
C GLY A 55 3.34 -13.53 -5.10
N CYS A 56 2.92 -14.26 -6.14
CA CYS A 56 1.93 -15.33 -6.00
C CYS A 56 2.42 -16.47 -5.10
N VAL A 57 3.69 -16.84 -5.19
CA VAL A 57 4.29 -17.83 -4.29
C VAL A 57 4.29 -17.30 -2.85
N VAL A 58 4.72 -16.05 -2.63
CA VAL A 58 4.72 -15.42 -1.31
C VAL A 58 3.29 -15.31 -0.77
N PHE A 59 2.32 -14.88 -1.58
CA PHE A 59 0.90 -14.86 -1.23
C PHE A 59 0.41 -16.23 -0.75
N LEU A 60 0.67 -17.27 -1.54
CA LEU A 60 0.20 -18.62 -1.22
C LEU A 60 0.82 -19.15 0.07
N VAL A 61 2.14 -19.00 0.24
CA VAL A 61 2.84 -19.40 1.46
C VAL A 61 2.28 -18.68 2.67
N THR A 62 2.11 -17.35 2.57
CA THR A 62 1.57 -16.52 3.64
C THR A 62 0.11 -16.89 3.97
N ALA A 63 -0.72 -17.14 2.97
CA ALA A 63 -2.13 -17.51 3.15
C ALA A 63 -2.30 -18.88 3.84
N LEU A 64 -1.38 -19.82 3.62
CA LEU A 64 -1.44 -21.17 4.19
C LEU A 64 -0.87 -21.26 5.61
N ILE A 65 0.05 -20.38 5.98
CA ILE A 65 0.58 -20.25 7.33
C ILE A 65 -0.40 -19.46 8.18
N ASP A 66 -0.65 -19.88 9.42
CA ASP A 66 -1.50 -19.13 10.34
C ASP A 66 -0.86 -17.77 10.67
N TYR A 67 -1.58 -16.68 10.40
CA TYR A 67 -1.13 -15.31 10.63
C TYR A 67 -0.69 -15.05 12.08
N ARG A 68 -1.14 -15.85 13.05
CA ARG A 68 -0.71 -15.78 14.45
C ARG A 68 0.76 -16.15 14.63
N TRP A 69 1.32 -16.97 13.76
CA TRP A 69 2.76 -17.23 13.71
C TRP A 69 3.50 -16.13 12.96
N ILE A 70 2.90 -15.61 11.87
CA ILE A 70 3.51 -14.57 11.04
C ILE A 70 3.64 -13.24 11.82
N ARG A 71 2.77 -12.97 12.78
CA ARG A 71 2.86 -11.76 13.63
C ARG A 71 4.22 -11.58 14.31
N TRP A 72 4.92 -12.68 14.64
CA TRP A 72 6.26 -12.61 15.22
C TRP A 72 7.31 -12.08 14.24
N LEU A 73 7.08 -12.21 12.92
CA LEU A 73 7.90 -11.58 11.90
C LEU A 73 7.76 -10.06 11.88
N GLY A 74 6.72 -9.50 12.47
CA GLY A 74 6.52 -8.05 12.54
C GLY A 74 7.68 -7.34 13.23
N ILE A 75 8.24 -7.93 14.31
CA ILE A 75 9.38 -7.35 15.03
C ILE A 75 10.62 -7.25 14.14
N PRO A 76 11.15 -8.36 13.57
CA PRO A 76 12.33 -8.29 12.70
C PRO A 76 12.06 -7.51 11.42
N MET A 77 10.90 -7.62 10.79
CA MET A 77 10.57 -6.87 9.58
C MET A 77 10.58 -5.35 9.84
N TYR A 78 9.95 -4.93 10.93
CA TYR A 78 9.93 -3.53 11.34
C TYR A 78 11.33 -3.01 11.68
N GLY A 79 12.09 -3.77 12.48
CA GLY A 79 13.46 -3.42 12.87
C GLY A 79 14.42 -3.34 11.69
N VAL A 80 14.37 -4.32 10.78
CA VAL A 80 15.16 -4.32 9.54
C VAL A 80 14.72 -3.17 8.63
N GLY A 81 13.42 -2.95 8.48
CA GLY A 81 12.88 -1.83 7.69
C GLY A 81 13.41 -0.49 8.19
N LEU A 82 13.36 -0.24 9.51
CA LEU A 82 13.91 0.98 10.12
C LEU A 82 15.42 1.10 9.90
N ALA A 83 16.17 0.03 10.13
CA ALA A 83 17.62 0.03 9.93
C ALA A 83 17.99 0.37 8.47
N LEU A 84 17.29 -0.24 7.51
CA LEU A 84 17.50 0.02 6.08
C LEU A 84 17.08 1.43 5.68
N MET A 85 16.00 2.00 6.27
CA MET A 85 15.62 3.40 6.05
C MET A 85 16.71 4.36 6.56
N ILE A 86 17.29 4.10 7.73
CA ILE A 86 18.39 4.90 8.28
C ILE A 86 19.64 4.81 7.38
N VAL A 87 19.94 3.62 6.86
CA VAL A 87 21.04 3.41 5.90
C VAL A 87 20.78 4.17 4.61
N ALA A 88 19.59 4.08 4.03
CA ALA A 88 19.20 4.79 2.81
C ALA A 88 19.27 6.32 2.99
N MET A 89 18.82 6.82 4.15
CA MET A 89 18.92 8.24 4.51
C MET A 89 20.39 8.73 4.53
N LYS A 90 21.31 7.93 5.09
CA LYS A 90 22.74 8.27 5.17
C LYS A 90 23.46 8.12 3.83
N ALA A 91 22.99 7.23 2.96
CA ALA A 91 23.61 7.01 1.63
C ALA A 91 23.38 8.17 0.66
N GLY A 92 22.48 9.11 0.99
CA GLY A 92 22.24 10.33 0.19
C GLY A 92 21.70 10.07 -1.22
N ASN A 93 21.16 8.85 -1.48
CA ASN A 93 20.61 8.52 -2.79
C ASN A 93 19.30 9.28 -3.00
N GLU A 94 19.23 10.07 -4.05
CA GLU A 94 18.05 10.88 -4.41
C GLU A 94 16.76 10.06 -4.60
N VAL A 95 16.87 8.75 -4.80
CA VAL A 95 15.75 7.85 -5.12
C VAL A 95 15.30 7.05 -3.88
N HIS A 96 15.97 7.19 -2.73
CA HIS A 96 15.65 6.48 -1.47
C HIS A 96 15.48 4.96 -1.62
N GLN A 97 16.08 4.39 -2.67
CA GLN A 97 16.09 2.98 -2.99
C GLN A 97 17.48 2.39 -2.76
N LEU A 98 17.53 1.21 -2.20
CA LEU A 98 18.76 0.43 -2.09
C LEU A 98 18.81 -0.57 -3.23
N SER A 99 19.95 -0.62 -3.94
CA SER A 99 20.22 -1.62 -4.96
C SER A 99 21.08 -2.73 -4.37
N PHE A 100 20.57 -3.95 -4.38
CA PHE A 100 21.31 -5.14 -3.96
C PHE A 100 21.21 -6.20 -5.04
N ALA A 101 22.33 -6.68 -5.54
CA ALA A 101 22.41 -7.72 -6.59
C ALA A 101 21.54 -7.39 -7.84
N GLY A 102 21.46 -6.11 -8.24
CA GLY A 102 20.68 -5.67 -9.39
C GLY A 102 19.15 -5.52 -9.12
N LEU A 103 18.71 -5.77 -7.90
CA LEU A 103 17.34 -5.57 -7.46
C LEU A 103 17.23 -4.26 -6.70
N THR A 104 16.28 -3.42 -7.08
CA THR A 104 15.96 -2.19 -6.36
C THR A 104 14.93 -2.49 -5.28
N PHE A 105 15.23 -2.09 -4.06
CA PHE A 105 14.39 -2.31 -2.88
C PHE A 105 14.11 -0.99 -2.18
N GLN A 106 12.85 -0.72 -1.88
CA GLN A 106 12.45 0.47 -1.13
C GLN A 106 12.24 0.11 0.36
N PRO A 107 13.16 0.52 1.25
CA PRO A 107 13.12 0.16 2.66
C PRO A 107 11.84 0.59 3.38
N THR A 108 11.26 1.72 2.97
CA THR A 108 10.03 2.28 3.54
C THR A 108 8.86 1.29 3.46
N GLN A 109 8.73 0.57 2.35
CA GLN A 109 7.65 -0.40 2.15
C GLN A 109 7.76 -1.59 3.13
N LEU A 110 8.98 -2.07 3.40
CA LEU A 110 9.22 -3.11 4.41
C LEU A 110 8.89 -2.59 5.82
N GLY A 111 9.30 -1.36 6.12
CA GLY A 111 9.01 -0.71 7.41
C GLY A 111 7.50 -0.58 7.64
N ILE A 112 6.74 -0.15 6.63
CA ILE A 112 5.28 -0.04 6.71
C ILE A 112 4.63 -1.41 6.91
N ALA A 113 5.01 -2.42 6.11
CA ALA A 113 4.44 -3.76 6.25
C ALA A 113 4.78 -4.40 7.61
N GLY A 114 6.04 -4.28 8.06
CA GLY A 114 6.45 -4.72 9.39
C GLY A 114 5.70 -3.96 10.50
N GLY A 115 5.49 -2.66 10.33
CA GLY A 115 4.70 -1.82 11.24
C GLY A 115 3.25 -2.25 11.36
N ILE A 116 2.58 -2.56 10.24
CA ILE A 116 1.21 -3.09 10.24
C ILE A 116 1.13 -4.38 11.06
N VAL A 117 2.05 -5.32 10.81
CA VAL A 117 2.07 -6.62 11.49
C VAL A 117 2.40 -6.45 12.97
N LEU A 118 3.42 -5.65 13.30
CA LEU A 118 3.86 -5.41 14.67
C LEU A 118 2.80 -4.67 15.48
N ILE A 119 2.36 -3.50 15.02
CA ILE A 119 1.44 -2.62 15.77
C ILE A 119 0.07 -3.29 15.89
N GLY A 120 -0.41 -3.93 14.81
CA GLY A 120 -1.67 -4.65 14.80
C GLY A 120 -1.71 -5.83 15.78
N SER A 121 -0.58 -6.51 15.96
CA SER A 121 -0.45 -7.60 16.95
C SER A 121 -0.26 -7.07 18.37
N LEU A 122 0.59 -6.05 18.52
CA LEU A 122 0.91 -5.45 19.81
C LEU A 122 -0.33 -4.88 20.50
N LEU A 123 -1.20 -4.20 19.75
CA LEU A 123 -2.41 -3.58 20.29
C LEU A 123 -3.37 -4.61 20.90
N GLN A 124 -3.39 -5.83 20.36
CA GLN A 124 -4.13 -6.95 20.98
C GLN A 124 -3.48 -7.47 22.26
N ASP A 125 -2.15 -7.56 22.29
CA ASP A 125 -1.41 -8.24 23.35
C ASP A 125 -1.07 -7.30 24.52
N LEU A 126 -0.91 -5.99 24.29
CA LEU A 126 -0.61 -4.99 25.34
C LEU A 126 -1.50 -5.11 26.60
N PRO A 127 -2.85 -5.17 26.49
CA PRO A 127 -3.73 -5.28 27.65
C PRO A 127 -3.57 -6.58 28.45
N ARG A 128 -2.96 -7.63 27.83
CA ARG A 128 -2.69 -8.93 28.45
C ARG A 128 -1.38 -8.96 29.21
N LEU A 129 -0.40 -8.11 28.81
CA LEU A 129 0.90 -8.05 29.43
C LEU A 129 0.82 -7.42 30.84
N HIS A 130 0.12 -6.29 30.96
CA HIS A 130 -0.06 -5.63 32.26
C HIS A 130 -1.32 -4.75 32.23
N PRO A 131 -2.09 -4.64 33.34
CA PRO A 131 -3.32 -3.85 33.41
C PRO A 131 -3.16 -2.37 33.03
N ILE A 132 -1.98 -1.77 33.25
CA ILE A 132 -1.69 -0.38 32.91
C ILE A 132 -1.82 -0.11 31.40
N PHE A 133 -1.53 -1.12 30.56
CA PHE A 133 -1.67 -1.02 29.10
C PHE A 133 -3.12 -1.05 28.60
N LYS A 134 -4.10 -1.20 29.50
CA LYS A 134 -5.52 -0.97 29.19
C LYS A 134 -5.86 0.52 29.10
N LEU A 135 -4.98 1.40 29.61
CA LEU A 135 -5.18 2.84 29.51
C LEU A 135 -5.05 3.29 28.06
N PRO A 136 -6.12 3.87 27.46
CA PRO A 136 -6.11 4.25 26.05
C PRO A 136 -5.01 5.26 25.72
N LEU A 137 -4.69 6.16 26.64
CA LEU A 137 -3.62 7.15 26.47
C LEU A 137 -2.26 6.45 26.26
N LEU A 138 -1.97 5.41 27.06
CA LEU A 138 -0.70 4.69 26.95
C LEU A 138 -0.62 3.89 25.62
N GLN A 139 -1.73 3.30 25.19
CA GLN A 139 -1.81 2.66 23.88
C GLN A 139 -1.53 3.66 22.75
N VAL A 140 -2.15 4.83 22.80
CA VAL A 140 -1.92 5.92 21.82
C VAL A 140 -0.47 6.37 21.82
N LEU A 141 0.15 6.55 22.99
CA LEU A 141 1.56 6.95 23.08
C LEU A 141 2.50 5.89 22.50
N ILE A 142 2.29 4.61 22.82
CA ILE A 142 3.12 3.52 22.30
C ILE A 142 2.97 3.41 20.77
N ILE A 143 1.74 3.40 20.26
CA ILE A 143 1.49 3.31 18.83
C ILE A 143 1.97 4.57 18.12
N GLY A 144 1.72 5.75 18.72
CA GLY A 144 2.21 7.03 18.22
C GLY A 144 3.73 7.07 18.08
N LEU A 145 4.46 6.49 19.04
CA LEU A 145 5.92 6.36 18.97
C LEU A 145 6.36 5.39 17.88
N LEU A 146 5.74 4.21 17.81
CA LEU A 146 6.06 3.18 16.82
C LEU A 146 5.71 3.61 15.37
N ALA A 147 4.68 4.39 15.18
CA ALA A 147 4.32 4.91 13.85
C ALA A 147 4.98 6.27 13.58
N GLY A 148 5.13 7.13 14.56
CA GLY A 148 5.70 8.46 14.44
C GLY A 148 7.20 8.46 14.17
N PHE A 149 7.95 7.54 14.76
CA PHE A 149 9.39 7.45 14.52
C PHE A 149 9.72 7.15 13.04
N PRO A 150 9.18 6.06 12.41
CA PRO A 150 9.40 5.83 10.98
C PRO A 150 8.83 6.95 10.10
N PHE A 151 7.68 7.54 10.46
CA PHE A 151 7.14 8.70 9.77
C PHE A 151 8.15 9.85 9.69
N LEU A 152 8.77 10.21 10.83
CA LEU A 152 9.79 11.29 10.86
C LEU A 152 11.04 10.93 10.04
N VAL A 153 11.48 9.66 10.07
CA VAL A 153 12.60 9.20 9.25
C VAL A 153 12.28 9.35 7.76
N VAL A 154 11.09 8.95 7.35
CA VAL A 154 10.64 9.02 5.95
C VAL A 154 10.48 10.48 5.48
N VAL A 155 9.92 11.36 6.32
CA VAL A 155 9.86 12.81 6.04
C VAL A 155 11.26 13.39 5.84
N LYS A 156 12.19 13.02 6.72
CA LYS A 156 13.59 13.47 6.61
C LYS A 156 14.30 12.93 5.38
N MET A 157 13.90 11.76 4.89
CA MET A 157 14.38 11.22 3.61
C MET A 157 13.84 11.99 2.41
N GLY A 158 12.76 12.80 2.56
CA GLY A 158 12.09 13.52 1.48
C GLY A 158 11.08 12.66 0.69
N ASP A 159 10.75 11.45 1.18
CA ASP A 159 9.74 10.56 0.60
C ASP A 159 8.35 10.90 1.18
N MET A 160 7.78 12.00 0.68
CA MET A 160 6.50 12.52 1.18
C MET A 160 5.34 11.55 0.95
N GLY A 161 5.33 10.83 -0.17
CA GLY A 161 4.29 9.86 -0.49
C GLY A 161 4.22 8.74 0.54
N SER A 162 5.36 8.07 0.78
CA SER A 162 5.41 7.01 1.79
C SER A 162 5.12 7.53 3.21
N ALA A 163 5.49 8.78 3.53
CA ALA A 163 5.17 9.39 4.82
C ALA A 163 3.66 9.57 4.99
N LEU A 164 2.96 10.10 3.98
CA LEU A 164 1.52 10.31 4.03
C LEU A 164 0.74 9.01 4.23
N VAL A 165 1.21 7.89 3.68
CA VAL A 165 0.58 6.57 3.85
C VAL A 165 0.57 6.12 5.32
N TRP A 166 1.56 6.48 6.13
CA TRP A 166 1.60 6.12 7.56
C TRP A 166 0.42 6.68 8.37
N LEU A 167 -0.10 7.84 8.00
CA LEU A 167 -1.17 8.52 8.75
C LEU A 167 -2.49 7.73 8.72
N PRO A 168 -3.09 7.41 7.55
CA PRO A 168 -4.33 6.65 7.50
C PRO A 168 -4.13 5.21 8.02
N VAL A 169 -2.98 4.58 7.80
CA VAL A 169 -2.68 3.24 8.32
C VAL A 169 -2.71 3.26 9.85
N THR A 170 -2.03 4.22 10.49
CA THR A 170 -1.99 4.34 11.95
C THR A 170 -3.37 4.65 12.52
N ALA A 171 -4.12 5.56 11.91
CA ALA A 171 -5.47 5.91 12.33
C ALA A 171 -6.40 4.70 12.29
N VAL A 172 -6.35 3.92 11.21
CA VAL A 172 -7.18 2.71 11.05
C VAL A 172 -6.78 1.61 12.02
N ILE A 173 -5.48 1.41 12.29
CA ILE A 173 -5.00 0.47 13.31
C ILE A 173 -5.59 0.82 14.68
N MET A 174 -5.53 2.08 15.08
CA MET A 174 -6.08 2.54 16.37
C MET A 174 -7.60 2.40 16.41
N PHE A 175 -8.29 2.80 15.35
CA PHE A 175 -9.76 2.67 15.25
C PHE A 175 -10.20 1.20 15.35
N ALA A 176 -9.62 0.33 14.53
CA ALA A 176 -9.92 -1.10 14.51
C ALA A 176 -9.54 -1.80 15.84
N GLY A 177 -8.53 -1.27 16.52
CA GLY A 177 -8.08 -1.71 17.85
C GLY A 177 -8.97 -1.26 19.01
N GLY A 178 -10.01 -0.44 18.74
CA GLY A 178 -10.96 0.00 19.75
C GLY A 178 -10.48 1.18 20.61
N VAL A 179 -9.50 1.94 20.14
CA VAL A 179 -9.09 3.18 20.80
C VAL A 179 -10.25 4.19 20.72
N PRO A 180 -10.66 4.82 21.85
CA PRO A 180 -11.78 5.76 21.85
C PRO A 180 -11.59 6.92 20.89
N TYR A 181 -12.64 7.30 20.16
CA TYR A 181 -12.62 8.29 19.07
C TYR A 181 -12.03 9.66 19.49
N ARG A 182 -12.18 10.06 20.75
CA ARG A 182 -11.60 11.31 21.28
C ARG A 182 -10.07 11.36 21.15
N TYR A 183 -9.39 10.22 21.30
CA TYR A 183 -7.94 10.14 21.12
C TYR A 183 -7.55 10.15 19.65
N LEU A 184 -8.38 9.53 18.78
CA LEU A 184 -8.20 9.61 17.33
C LEU A 184 -8.35 11.04 16.82
N LEU A 185 -9.36 11.77 17.32
CA LEU A 185 -9.55 13.19 17.00
C LEU A 185 -8.35 14.03 17.47
N PHE A 186 -7.90 13.82 18.71
CA PHE A 186 -6.72 14.49 19.25
C PHE A 186 -5.48 14.21 18.38
N MET A 187 -5.24 12.96 18.01
CA MET A 187 -4.15 12.60 17.12
C MET A 187 -4.29 13.23 15.73
N GLY A 188 -5.50 13.30 15.19
CA GLY A 188 -5.78 14.01 13.94
C GLY A 188 -5.38 15.48 14.00
N ILE A 189 -5.70 16.16 15.09
CA ILE A 189 -5.29 17.57 15.34
C ILE A 189 -3.76 17.67 15.44
N VAL A 190 -3.12 16.76 16.19
CA VAL A 190 -1.65 16.70 16.33
C VAL A 190 -1.00 16.42 14.98
N ALA A 191 -1.50 15.44 14.22
CA ALA A 191 -1.00 15.10 12.89
C ALA A 191 -1.12 16.28 11.92
N PHE A 192 -2.26 16.99 11.93
CA PHE A 192 -2.45 18.20 11.13
C PHE A 192 -1.45 19.30 11.51
N GLY A 193 -1.22 19.51 12.80
CA GLY A 193 -0.19 20.44 13.30
C GLY A 193 1.22 20.03 12.88
N LEU A 194 1.54 18.73 12.96
CA LEU A 194 2.83 18.21 12.51
C LEU A 194 3.03 18.33 10.99
N ILE A 195 1.99 18.13 10.18
CA ILE A 195 2.02 18.38 8.74
C ILE A 195 2.29 19.86 8.47
N ALA A 196 1.62 20.76 9.17
CA ALA A 196 1.86 22.20 9.03
C ALA A 196 3.31 22.56 9.42
N ILE A 197 3.82 22.04 10.54
CA ILE A 197 5.22 22.24 10.95
C ILE A 197 6.18 21.65 9.91
N ALA A 198 5.91 20.45 9.43
CA ALA A 198 6.72 19.82 8.38
C ALA A 198 6.76 20.70 7.13
N TYR A 199 5.63 21.23 6.71
CA TYR A 199 5.52 22.09 5.52
C TYR A 199 6.25 23.44 5.69
N TYR A 200 5.96 24.15 6.79
CA TYR A 200 6.50 25.52 6.96
C TYR A 200 7.91 25.59 7.54
N VAL A 201 8.36 24.56 8.26
CA VAL A 201 9.62 24.60 9.01
C VAL A 201 10.66 23.57 8.53
N VAL A 202 10.24 22.35 8.25
CA VAL A 202 11.17 21.25 7.93
C VAL A 202 11.48 21.20 6.44
N LEU A 203 10.47 21.16 5.59
CA LEU A 203 10.62 21.03 4.14
C LEU A 203 11.48 22.12 3.49
N PRO A 204 11.32 23.41 3.82
CA PRO A 204 12.16 24.46 3.24
C PRO A 204 13.64 24.32 3.58
N LYS A 205 13.97 23.61 4.67
CA LYS A 205 15.35 23.42 5.12
C LYS A 205 15.99 22.12 4.66
N GLU A 206 15.18 21.06 4.53
CA GLU A 206 15.67 19.69 4.29
C GLU A 206 15.40 19.20 2.86
N SER A 207 14.39 19.74 2.16
CA SER A 207 14.01 19.30 0.82
C SER A 207 13.36 20.41 -0.01
N GLU A 208 14.16 21.15 -0.76
CA GLU A 208 13.66 22.16 -1.72
C GLU A 208 12.67 21.52 -2.73
N ARG A 209 12.93 20.28 -3.17
CA ARG A 209 12.03 19.55 -4.09
C ARG A 209 10.68 19.24 -3.47
N GLY A 210 10.62 18.85 -2.19
CA GLY A 210 9.38 18.53 -1.51
C GLY A 210 8.50 19.77 -1.28
N ALA A 211 9.11 20.88 -0.87
CA ALA A 211 8.42 22.15 -0.70
C ALA A 211 7.89 22.67 -2.05
N GLY A 212 8.74 22.66 -3.08
CA GLY A 212 8.37 23.12 -4.42
C GLY A 212 7.20 22.34 -5.03
N ARG A 213 7.09 21.03 -4.79
CA ARG A 213 5.95 20.22 -5.28
C ARG A 213 4.62 20.64 -4.65
N ILE A 214 4.60 20.99 -3.37
CA ILE A 214 3.39 21.42 -2.68
C ILE A 214 3.03 22.84 -3.11
N GLU A 215 4.01 23.73 -3.22
CA GLU A 215 3.81 25.11 -3.69
C GLU A 215 3.26 25.11 -5.12
N LEU A 216 3.87 24.37 -6.01
CA LEU A 216 3.40 24.17 -7.39
C LEU A 216 1.96 23.63 -7.42
N TYR A 217 1.65 22.62 -6.60
CA TYR A 217 0.29 22.10 -6.52
C TYR A 217 -0.72 23.17 -6.09
N LEU A 218 -0.38 23.99 -5.08
CA LEU A 218 -1.22 25.07 -4.62
C LEU A 218 -1.37 26.17 -5.69
N ASP A 219 -0.31 26.48 -6.43
CA ASP A 219 -0.35 27.48 -7.52
C ASP A 219 -1.23 26.99 -8.67
N MET A 220 -1.13 25.71 -9.06
CA MET A 220 -2.02 25.12 -10.06
C MET A 220 -3.48 25.08 -9.58
N LEU A 221 -3.72 24.79 -8.31
CA LEU A 221 -5.07 24.76 -7.73
C LEU A 221 -5.72 26.15 -7.71
N HIS A 222 -4.92 27.20 -7.53
CA HIS A 222 -5.38 28.60 -7.53
C HIS A 222 -5.29 29.26 -8.91
N GLU A 223 -5.08 28.47 -9.96
CA GLU A 223 -4.98 28.95 -11.36
C GLU A 223 -3.92 30.07 -11.56
N ARG A 224 -2.85 30.02 -10.76
CA ARG A 224 -1.73 30.95 -10.94
C ARG A 224 -0.90 30.56 -12.15
N GLU A 225 -0.18 31.53 -12.72
CA GLU A 225 0.76 31.25 -13.79
C GLU A 225 1.89 30.33 -13.30
N VAL A 226 2.06 29.18 -13.98
CA VAL A 226 3.08 28.17 -13.69
C VAL A 226 3.89 27.87 -14.95
N ASP A 227 5.16 27.55 -14.77
CA ASP A 227 6.01 27.15 -15.90
C ASP A 227 5.69 25.72 -16.32
N ILE A 228 4.91 25.60 -17.39
CA ILE A 228 4.48 24.31 -17.98
C ILE A 228 5.67 23.53 -18.55
N ASN A 229 6.76 24.19 -18.92
CA ASN A 229 7.97 23.53 -19.44
C ASN A 229 8.98 23.19 -18.33
N GLY A 230 8.80 23.73 -17.14
CA GLY A 230 9.61 23.49 -15.95
C GLY A 230 8.93 22.53 -14.98
N ASP A 231 8.75 23.00 -13.74
CA ASP A 231 8.25 22.16 -12.64
C ASP A 231 6.81 21.68 -12.83
N ALA A 232 5.95 22.47 -13.51
CA ALA A 232 4.58 22.09 -13.81
C ALA A 232 4.45 21.10 -14.99
N TYR A 233 5.55 20.69 -15.63
CA TYR A 233 5.51 19.79 -16.78
C TYR A 233 4.73 18.50 -16.50
N ALA A 234 5.12 17.80 -15.46
CA ALA A 234 4.53 16.50 -15.14
C ALA A 234 3.03 16.60 -14.76
N PRO A 235 2.62 17.42 -13.77
CA PRO A 235 1.21 17.50 -13.41
C PRO A 235 0.33 18.00 -14.53
N TYR A 236 0.79 18.96 -15.33
CA TYR A 236 0.03 19.52 -16.45
C TYR A 236 -0.23 18.48 -17.56
N TRP A 237 0.81 17.80 -18.04
CA TRP A 237 0.66 16.86 -19.16
C TRP A 237 -0.01 15.57 -18.74
N VAL A 238 0.22 15.10 -17.52
CA VAL A 238 -0.43 13.92 -16.95
C VAL A 238 -1.96 14.13 -16.84
N SER A 239 -2.39 15.23 -16.24
CA SER A 239 -3.83 15.54 -16.12
C SER A 239 -4.48 15.83 -17.48
N THR A 240 -3.77 16.53 -18.36
CA THR A 240 -4.23 16.82 -19.72
C THR A 240 -4.42 15.53 -20.53
N SER A 241 -3.55 14.53 -20.40
CA SER A 241 -3.68 13.26 -21.11
C SER A 241 -4.96 12.51 -20.75
N ILE A 242 -5.26 12.46 -19.45
CA ILE A 242 -6.50 11.83 -18.94
C ILE A 242 -7.73 12.63 -19.40
N GLY A 243 -7.70 13.96 -19.27
CA GLY A 243 -8.83 14.82 -19.65
C GLY A 243 -9.19 14.78 -21.13
N LYS A 244 -8.18 14.68 -22.01
CA LYS A 244 -8.39 14.59 -23.46
C LYS A 244 -8.85 13.22 -23.95
N ALA A 245 -8.65 12.15 -23.18
CA ALA A 245 -8.96 10.79 -23.58
C ALA A 245 -10.46 10.52 -23.77
N GLY A 246 -11.32 11.30 -23.15
CA GLY A 246 -12.77 11.14 -23.22
C GLY A 246 -13.28 9.81 -22.66
N TYR A 247 -14.44 9.36 -23.13
CA TYR A 247 -15.07 8.16 -22.57
C TYR A 247 -14.36 6.86 -22.94
N LYS A 248 -13.93 6.72 -24.21
CA LYS A 248 -13.37 5.46 -24.76
C LYS A 248 -11.85 5.39 -24.73
N GLY A 249 -11.16 6.51 -24.51
CA GLY A 249 -9.72 6.62 -24.70
C GLY A 249 -9.31 6.64 -26.18
N ILE A 250 -8.01 6.78 -26.41
CA ILE A 250 -7.43 6.81 -27.78
C ILE A 250 -7.09 5.43 -28.32
N GLY A 251 -7.22 4.39 -27.49
CA GLY A 251 -6.93 2.99 -27.81
C GLY A 251 -5.62 2.50 -27.23
N TRP A 252 -5.53 1.19 -27.10
CA TRP A 252 -4.35 0.50 -26.56
C TRP A 252 -3.15 0.69 -27.49
N ASN A 253 -1.97 0.99 -26.92
CA ASN A 253 -0.74 1.26 -27.69
C ASN A 253 -0.91 2.29 -28.79
N ALA A 254 -1.75 3.31 -28.57
CA ALA A 254 -1.98 4.35 -29.56
C ALA A 254 -0.70 5.12 -29.87
N ASP A 255 -0.51 5.44 -31.15
CA ASP A 255 0.61 6.21 -31.65
C ASP A 255 0.34 7.73 -31.64
N SER A 256 1.34 8.50 -32.04
CA SER A 256 1.24 9.96 -32.15
C SER A 256 0.25 10.43 -33.23
N GLN A 257 -0.06 9.61 -34.23
CA GLN A 257 -1.07 9.92 -35.28
C GLN A 257 -2.47 9.89 -34.68
N ARG A 258 -2.72 9.01 -33.71
CA ARG A 258 -3.96 8.97 -32.92
C ARG A 258 -4.03 10.03 -31.81
N GLY A 259 -3.01 10.89 -31.71
CA GLY A 259 -2.96 11.99 -30.75
C GLY A 259 -2.41 11.62 -29.38
N SER A 260 -1.77 10.45 -29.20
CA SER A 260 -1.19 10.02 -27.93
C SER A 260 -0.15 11.01 -27.44
N LEU A 261 -0.37 11.52 -26.21
CA LEU A 261 0.58 12.36 -25.49
C LEU A 261 1.70 11.51 -24.89
N HIS A 262 1.41 10.26 -24.55
CA HIS A 262 2.41 9.30 -24.12
C HIS A 262 3.41 9.01 -25.24
N ASP A 263 2.94 8.74 -26.45
CA ASP A 263 3.81 8.50 -27.61
C ASP A 263 4.66 9.72 -27.98
N LYS A 264 4.10 10.91 -27.82
CA LYS A 264 4.81 12.19 -27.98
C LYS A 264 5.76 12.50 -26.81
N LYS A 265 5.85 11.63 -25.80
CA LYS A 265 6.67 11.77 -24.59
C LYS A 265 6.30 12.97 -23.70
N TYR A 266 5.08 13.49 -23.80
CA TYR A 266 4.56 14.52 -22.91
C TYR A 266 4.26 13.97 -21.50
N ILE A 267 3.74 12.74 -21.37
CA ILE A 267 3.73 12.05 -20.08
C ILE A 267 5.18 11.71 -19.74
N PRO A 268 5.65 11.94 -18.49
CA PRO A 268 7.04 11.68 -18.10
C PRO A 268 7.46 10.24 -18.38
N TRP A 269 7.99 9.97 -19.58
CA TRP A 269 8.22 8.64 -20.14
C TRP A 269 9.16 7.76 -19.31
N LYS A 270 10.09 8.38 -18.53
CA LYS A 270 11.00 7.65 -17.65
C LYS A 270 10.30 7.01 -16.45
N THR A 271 9.18 7.59 -16.00
CA THR A 271 8.42 7.18 -14.82
C THR A 271 6.98 6.79 -15.14
N ALA A 272 6.60 6.80 -16.42
CA ALA A 272 5.24 6.47 -16.86
C ALA A 272 4.80 5.08 -16.42
N HIS A 273 5.69 4.09 -16.43
CA HIS A 273 5.41 2.72 -16.04
C HIS A 273 5.37 2.48 -14.52
N ASN A 274 5.86 3.44 -13.72
CA ASN A 274 5.87 3.40 -12.27
C ASN A 274 4.77 4.31 -11.69
N ASP A 275 5.12 5.60 -11.55
CA ASP A 275 4.31 6.55 -10.80
C ASP A 275 3.12 7.08 -11.61
N PHE A 276 3.26 7.23 -12.94
CA PHE A 276 2.24 7.79 -13.82
C PHE A 276 1.52 6.74 -14.68
N ILE A 277 1.52 5.48 -14.24
CA ILE A 277 0.89 4.41 -15.03
C ILE A 277 -0.61 4.66 -15.22
N PHE A 278 -1.29 5.26 -14.22
CA PHE A 278 -2.70 5.61 -14.33
C PHE A 278 -2.96 6.64 -15.43
N ALA A 279 -2.01 7.56 -15.70
CA ALA A 279 -2.14 8.51 -16.80
C ALA A 279 -2.14 7.83 -18.17
N VAL A 280 -1.25 6.83 -18.35
CA VAL A 280 -1.22 6.03 -19.60
C VAL A 280 -2.49 5.21 -19.75
N ILE A 281 -2.94 4.54 -18.67
CA ILE A 281 -4.21 3.79 -18.66
C ILE A 281 -5.39 4.71 -18.98
N GLY A 282 -5.44 5.89 -18.35
CA GLY A 282 -6.49 6.88 -18.56
C GLY A 282 -6.50 7.42 -19.99
N GLU A 283 -5.34 7.70 -20.56
CA GLU A 283 -5.22 8.12 -21.96
C GLU A 283 -5.69 7.02 -22.93
N GLU A 284 -5.21 5.79 -22.75
CA GLU A 284 -5.47 4.70 -23.69
C GLU A 284 -6.89 4.14 -23.57
N GLN A 285 -7.39 3.96 -22.35
CA GLN A 285 -8.67 3.30 -22.07
C GLN A 285 -9.83 4.29 -21.78
N GLY A 286 -9.50 5.56 -21.55
CA GLY A 286 -10.46 6.60 -21.23
C GLY A 286 -11.16 6.41 -19.89
N PHE A 287 -12.27 7.13 -19.73
CA PHE A 287 -13.07 7.09 -18.51
C PHE A 287 -13.58 5.67 -18.17
N ARG A 288 -14.05 4.91 -19.18
CA ARG A 288 -14.55 3.54 -18.95
C ARG A 288 -13.47 2.60 -18.40
N GLY A 289 -12.24 2.67 -18.93
CA GLY A 289 -11.15 1.82 -18.46
C GLY A 289 -10.67 2.21 -17.06
N SER A 290 -10.59 3.52 -16.80
CA SER A 290 -10.30 4.05 -15.47
C SER A 290 -11.36 3.62 -14.44
N LEU A 291 -12.65 3.67 -14.82
CA LEU A 291 -13.74 3.21 -13.95
C LEU A 291 -13.67 1.71 -13.68
N LEU A 292 -13.39 0.87 -14.69
CA LEU A 292 -13.22 -0.58 -14.48
C LEU A 292 -12.06 -0.90 -13.56
N LEU A 293 -10.94 -0.18 -13.68
CA LEU A 293 -9.81 -0.32 -12.77
C LEU A 293 -10.19 0.05 -11.34
N LEU A 294 -10.88 1.17 -11.14
CA LEU A 294 -11.40 1.59 -9.82
C LEU A 294 -12.39 0.57 -9.25
N MET A 295 -13.26 -0.01 -10.07
CA MET A 295 -14.16 -1.09 -9.63
C MET A 295 -13.39 -2.33 -9.19
N GLY A 296 -12.32 -2.71 -9.91
CA GLY A 296 -11.43 -3.80 -9.51
C GLY A 296 -10.78 -3.55 -8.15
N TYR A 297 -10.23 -2.36 -7.93
CA TYR A 297 -9.69 -1.98 -6.62
C TYR A 297 -10.75 -1.93 -5.54
N SER A 298 -11.92 -1.36 -5.81
CA SER A 298 -13.03 -1.32 -4.86
C SER A 298 -13.45 -2.72 -4.44
N LEU A 299 -13.55 -3.65 -5.39
CA LEU A 299 -13.87 -5.05 -5.11
C LEU A 299 -12.78 -5.71 -4.23
N LEU A 300 -11.49 -5.47 -4.51
CA LEU A 300 -10.38 -5.98 -3.69
C LEU A 300 -10.46 -5.46 -2.26
N LEU A 301 -10.65 -4.15 -2.09
CA LEU A 301 -10.74 -3.51 -0.76
C LEU A 301 -11.97 -3.99 0.02
N ILE A 302 -13.13 -4.13 -0.63
CA ILE A 302 -14.35 -4.65 -0.03
C ILE A 302 -14.13 -6.09 0.47
N GLN A 303 -13.44 -6.94 -0.31
CA GLN A 303 -13.12 -8.31 0.14
C GLN A 303 -12.19 -8.30 1.37
N CYS A 304 -11.20 -7.42 1.42
CA CYS A 304 -10.32 -7.28 2.58
C CYS A 304 -11.10 -6.77 3.82
N LEU A 305 -12.01 -5.80 3.65
CA LEU A 305 -12.91 -5.33 4.72
C LEU A 305 -13.86 -6.43 5.20
N PHE A 306 -14.43 -7.19 4.28
CA PHE A 306 -15.26 -8.34 4.61
C PHE A 306 -14.50 -9.35 5.47
N ILE A 307 -13.25 -9.67 5.11
CA ILE A 307 -12.38 -10.54 5.88
C ILE A 307 -12.07 -9.94 7.27
N ALA A 308 -11.78 -8.64 7.34
CA ALA A 308 -11.58 -7.96 8.61
C ALA A 308 -12.80 -8.07 9.54
N PHE A 309 -14.02 -7.90 8.99
CA PHE A 309 -15.27 -8.01 9.73
C PHE A 309 -15.50 -9.43 10.27
N TYR A 310 -15.23 -10.45 9.48
CA TYR A 310 -15.37 -11.85 9.87
C TYR A 310 -14.13 -12.43 10.56
N SER A 311 -13.16 -11.60 10.89
CA SER A 311 -11.98 -12.03 11.64
C SER A 311 -12.36 -12.50 13.03
N ARG A 312 -11.77 -13.62 13.45
CA ARG A 312 -12.02 -14.24 14.73
C ARG A 312 -11.49 -13.43 15.92
N ASP A 313 -10.32 -12.82 15.75
CA ASP A 313 -9.64 -12.07 16.80
C ASP A 313 -9.35 -10.61 16.39
N SER A 314 -9.01 -9.80 17.39
CA SER A 314 -8.72 -8.39 17.17
C SER A 314 -7.48 -8.18 16.30
N SER A 315 -6.45 -9.04 16.42
CA SER A 315 -5.23 -8.90 15.62
C SER A 315 -5.49 -9.08 14.12
N GLY A 316 -6.20 -10.16 13.75
CA GLY A 316 -6.56 -10.39 12.34
C GLY A 316 -7.44 -9.27 11.77
N ARG A 317 -8.39 -8.74 12.58
CA ARG A 317 -9.22 -7.60 12.21
C ARG A 317 -8.38 -6.34 11.99
N ILE A 318 -7.48 -6.01 12.92
CA ILE A 318 -6.62 -4.82 12.84
C ILE A 318 -5.68 -4.92 11.64
N ILE A 319 -5.00 -6.06 11.46
CA ILE A 319 -4.07 -6.28 10.34
C ILE A 319 -4.83 -6.14 9.00
N SER A 320 -5.98 -6.81 8.85
CA SER A 320 -6.75 -6.73 7.61
C SER A 320 -7.24 -5.31 7.31
N ALA A 321 -7.72 -4.59 8.32
CA ALA A 321 -8.14 -3.20 8.17
C ALA A 321 -6.96 -2.26 7.84
N ALA A 322 -5.80 -2.50 8.43
CA ALA A 322 -4.58 -1.73 8.14
C ALA A 322 -4.08 -1.96 6.71
N VAL A 323 -4.20 -3.19 6.19
CA VAL A 323 -3.89 -3.50 4.78
C VAL A 323 -4.85 -2.76 3.84
N VAL A 324 -6.13 -2.68 4.19
CA VAL A 324 -7.09 -1.86 3.42
C VAL A 324 -6.67 -0.39 3.41
N ALA A 325 -6.31 0.17 4.57
CA ALA A 325 -5.87 1.55 4.67
C ALA A 325 -4.61 1.82 3.84
N LEU A 326 -3.64 0.91 3.88
CA LEU A 326 -2.42 0.98 3.08
C LEU A 326 -2.73 1.00 1.58
N LEU A 327 -3.48 0.00 1.10
CA LEU A 327 -3.81 -0.11 -0.33
C LEU A 327 -4.64 1.08 -0.78
N PHE A 328 -5.65 1.49 0.01
CA PHE A 328 -6.46 2.67 -0.29
C PHE A 328 -5.62 3.94 -0.39
N ALA A 329 -4.71 4.17 0.56
CA ALA A 329 -3.83 5.34 0.53
C ALA A 329 -2.98 5.38 -0.75
N HIS A 330 -2.34 4.26 -1.13
CA HIS A 330 -1.56 4.19 -2.37
C HIS A 330 -2.42 4.43 -3.62
N ILE A 331 -3.62 3.82 -3.69
CA ILE A 331 -4.55 4.01 -4.81
C ILE A 331 -4.98 5.47 -4.89
N PHE A 332 -5.39 6.05 -3.76
CA PHE A 332 -5.85 7.42 -3.68
C PHE A 332 -4.77 8.43 -4.06
N GLU A 333 -3.56 8.26 -3.54
CA GLU A 333 -2.44 9.16 -3.83
C GLU A 333 -1.96 9.02 -5.29
N ASN A 334 -1.80 7.79 -5.81
CA ASN A 334 -1.34 7.59 -7.19
C ASN A 334 -2.33 8.13 -8.21
N ILE A 335 -3.61 7.80 -8.07
CA ILE A 335 -4.66 8.29 -8.98
C ILE A 335 -4.87 9.79 -8.75
N GLY A 336 -4.91 10.22 -7.48
CA GLY A 336 -5.11 11.61 -7.10
C GLY A 336 -4.06 12.55 -7.71
N MET A 337 -2.78 12.17 -7.68
CA MET A 337 -1.74 13.01 -8.30
C MET A 337 -1.84 13.08 -9.82
N CYS A 338 -2.39 12.04 -10.47
CA CYS A 338 -2.59 12.05 -11.92
C CYS A 338 -3.75 12.95 -12.36
N ILE A 339 -4.73 13.20 -11.49
CA ILE A 339 -5.90 14.05 -11.76
C ILE A 339 -5.88 15.38 -10.99
N LEU A 340 -4.73 15.79 -10.43
CA LEU A 340 -4.53 17.02 -9.66
C LEU A 340 -5.40 17.10 -8.39
N LEU A 341 -5.77 15.98 -7.78
CA LEU A 341 -6.46 15.94 -6.50
C LEU A 341 -5.47 15.96 -5.32
N THR A 342 -4.25 15.49 -5.55
CA THR A 342 -3.14 15.49 -4.58
C THR A 342 -1.86 15.97 -5.26
N PRO A 343 -0.88 16.51 -4.51
CA PRO A 343 0.42 16.83 -5.07
C PRO A 343 1.13 15.57 -5.57
N ILE A 344 2.12 15.74 -6.46
CA ILE A 344 2.91 14.61 -6.98
C ILE A 344 3.79 14.04 -5.88
N THR A 345 3.47 12.81 -5.45
CA THR A 345 4.17 12.07 -4.40
C THR A 345 5.15 11.02 -4.95
N GLY A 346 4.89 10.50 -6.14
CA GLY A 346 5.74 9.50 -6.78
C GLY A 346 5.62 8.09 -6.17
N ILE A 347 4.44 7.71 -5.69
CA ILE A 347 4.19 6.37 -5.17
C ILE A 347 3.54 5.46 -6.23
N PRO A 348 3.88 4.16 -6.23
CA PRO A 348 3.34 3.23 -7.21
C PRO A 348 1.89 2.83 -6.92
N LEU A 349 1.14 2.50 -7.98
CA LEU A 349 -0.20 1.96 -7.91
C LEU A 349 -0.15 0.45 -7.59
N PRO A 350 -0.77 -0.04 -6.48
CA PRO A 350 -0.66 -1.43 -6.04
C PRO A 350 -0.99 -2.44 -7.12
N LEU A 351 -0.18 -3.49 -7.28
CA LEU A 351 -0.33 -4.59 -8.24
C LEU A 351 -0.22 -4.22 -9.72
N VAL A 352 -0.35 -2.94 -10.09
CA VAL A 352 -0.43 -2.46 -11.48
C VAL A 352 0.85 -1.76 -11.91
N SER A 353 1.44 -0.89 -11.07
CA SER A 353 2.70 -0.20 -11.37
C SER A 353 3.90 -1.15 -11.41
N TYR A 354 4.87 -0.82 -12.25
CA TYR A 354 6.17 -1.49 -12.23
C TYR A 354 6.94 -1.13 -10.95
N SER A 355 6.89 -2.01 -9.98
CA SER A 355 7.69 -1.91 -8.76
C SER A 355 7.85 -3.29 -8.14
N GLY A 356 8.94 -3.98 -8.49
CA GLY A 356 9.12 -5.40 -8.20
C GLY A 356 8.91 -5.78 -6.74
N THR A 357 9.65 -5.15 -5.83
CA THR A 357 9.55 -5.46 -4.40
C THR A 357 8.22 -5.02 -3.80
N PHE A 358 7.61 -3.94 -4.30
CA PHE A 358 6.32 -3.46 -3.83
C PHE A 358 5.17 -4.41 -4.20
N VAL A 359 5.18 -4.98 -5.41
CA VAL A 359 4.19 -6.00 -5.82
C VAL A 359 4.26 -7.22 -4.91
N VAL A 360 5.46 -7.72 -4.62
CA VAL A 360 5.66 -8.84 -3.70
C VAL A 360 5.16 -8.49 -2.29
N MET A 361 5.41 -7.26 -1.83
CA MET A 361 4.93 -6.78 -0.54
C MET A 361 3.40 -6.67 -0.48
N CYS A 362 2.76 -6.14 -1.52
CA CYS A 362 1.30 -6.12 -1.63
C CYS A 362 0.72 -7.55 -1.57
N MET A 363 1.32 -8.49 -2.31
CA MET A 363 0.88 -9.88 -2.30
C MET A 363 1.14 -10.58 -0.96
N PHE A 364 2.23 -10.27 -0.26
CA PHE A 364 2.47 -10.72 1.12
C PHE A 364 1.34 -10.24 2.06
N LEU A 365 1.01 -8.95 2.02
CA LEU A 365 -0.04 -8.37 2.86
C LEU A 365 -1.43 -8.92 2.53
N LEU A 366 -1.74 -9.10 1.25
CA LEU A 366 -2.98 -9.77 0.82
C LEU A 366 -3.00 -11.25 1.24
N GLY A 367 -1.84 -11.92 1.24
CA GLY A 367 -1.67 -13.27 1.79
C GLY A 367 -1.96 -13.33 3.30
N LEU A 368 -1.55 -12.31 4.07
CA LEU A 368 -1.91 -12.19 5.49
C LEU A 368 -3.42 -12.05 5.67
N VAL A 369 -4.08 -11.19 4.90
CA VAL A 369 -5.54 -11.04 4.91
C VAL A 369 -6.20 -12.37 4.57
N GLN A 370 -5.70 -13.07 3.56
CA GLN A 370 -6.20 -14.39 3.17
C GLN A 370 -5.97 -15.43 4.28
N SER A 371 -4.84 -15.38 5.00
CA SER A 371 -4.56 -16.24 6.15
C SER A 371 -5.59 -16.03 7.27
N VAL A 372 -5.96 -14.77 7.56
CA VAL A 372 -7.02 -14.46 8.53
C VAL A 372 -8.33 -15.16 8.14
N TRP A 373 -8.69 -15.15 6.86
CA TRP A 373 -9.88 -15.83 6.37
C TRP A 373 -9.81 -17.36 6.48
N VAL A 374 -8.69 -17.94 6.04
CA VAL A 374 -8.49 -19.41 6.03
C VAL A 374 -8.51 -19.98 7.45
N HIS A 375 -7.95 -19.26 8.42
CA HIS A 375 -7.81 -19.74 9.80
C HIS A 375 -8.92 -19.24 10.76
N ARG A 376 -9.98 -18.60 10.25
CA ARG A 376 -11.05 -18.05 11.08
C ARG A 376 -11.81 -19.10 11.95
N ASN A 377 -11.85 -20.35 11.50
CA ASN A 377 -12.57 -21.46 12.16
C ASN A 377 -11.65 -22.50 12.82
N ALA A 378 -10.34 -22.21 12.99
CA ALA A 378 -9.35 -23.22 13.41
C ALA A 378 -9.67 -23.93 14.74
N GLU A 379 -10.27 -23.24 15.74
CA GLU A 379 -10.59 -23.87 17.03
C GLU A 379 -11.89 -24.70 17.04
N MET A 380 -12.84 -24.44 16.16
CA MET A 380 -14.04 -25.31 16.08
C MET A 380 -13.63 -26.74 15.70
N ASN A 381 -12.58 -26.89 14.88
CA ASN A 381 -12.07 -28.20 14.48
C ASN A 381 -11.26 -28.89 15.59
N GLU A 382 -10.62 -28.14 16.50
CA GLU A 382 -9.89 -28.72 17.65
C GLU A 382 -10.88 -29.18 18.75
N THR A 383 -11.97 -28.46 18.94
CA THR A 383 -13.02 -28.83 19.91
C THR A 383 -13.84 -30.03 19.43
N GLU A 384 -14.08 -30.19 18.12
CA GLU A 384 -14.72 -31.36 17.53
C GLU A 384 -13.81 -32.60 17.51
N SER A 385 -12.47 -32.42 17.50
CA SER A 385 -11.51 -33.52 17.51
C SER A 385 -11.14 -34.04 18.92
N GLN A 386 -11.54 -33.35 19.98
CA GLN A 386 -11.45 -33.90 21.33
C GLN A 386 -12.60 -34.89 21.56
N PRO A 387 -12.30 -36.18 21.79
CA PRO A 387 -13.35 -37.15 22.07
C PRO A 387 -14.10 -36.73 23.35
N ARG A 388 -15.42 -36.95 23.33
CA ARG A 388 -16.40 -36.68 24.40
C ARG A 388 -16.12 -37.38 25.75
N LEU A 389 -14.85 -37.57 26.13
CA LEU A 389 -14.43 -38.30 27.32
C LEU A 389 -14.43 -37.46 28.62
N ARG A 390 -14.81 -36.20 28.62
CA ARG A 390 -14.90 -35.36 29.84
C ARG A 390 -16.34 -35.11 30.35
N ARG A 391 -17.35 -35.81 29.83
CA ARG A 391 -18.74 -35.68 30.34
C ARG A 391 -19.19 -36.75 31.36
N PHE A 392 -18.31 -37.63 31.80
CA PHE A 392 -18.64 -38.66 32.79
C PHE A 392 -17.71 -38.63 34.01
N GLY A 393 -17.48 -37.49 34.58
CA GLY A 393 -16.61 -37.34 35.75
C GLY A 393 -17.14 -36.43 36.84
N VAL A 394 -18.48 -36.34 36.99
CA VAL A 394 -19.08 -35.70 38.19
C VAL A 394 -20.35 -36.48 38.54
N LEU A 395 -20.19 -37.62 39.14
CA LEU A 395 -21.15 -38.31 40.03
C LEU A 395 -20.40 -39.47 40.70
N ALA A 396 -19.56 -39.17 41.69
CA ALA A 396 -19.20 -40.08 42.78
C ALA A 396 -18.46 -39.24 43.85
N GLU A 397 -19.15 -39.14 44.99
CA GLU A 397 -18.80 -38.58 46.33
C GLU A 397 -19.18 -37.13 46.55
#